data_1f5a278ab649558e6c9a7f05736cb7fc
#
_entry.id   1f5a278ab649558e6c9a7f05736cb7fc
#
_cell.length_a   1.000
_cell.length_b   1.000
_cell.length_c   1.000
_cell.angle_alpha   90.00
_cell.angle_beta   90.00
_cell.angle_gamma   90.00
#
_symmetry.space_group_name_H-M   'P 1'
#
loop_
_entity.id
_entity.type
_entity.pdbx_description
1 polymer ?
#
loop_
_entity_poly.entity_id
_entity_poly.type
_entity_poly.pdbx_seq_one_letter_code
_entity_poly.pdbx_strand_id
1 'polypeptide(L)'
;LHGSSAASDVYKRQESLDELINQTVPESIRQKDALDFGKPMSERELLRHMRITSSKNKILTSLIGQGYYGTVTPPVIQRNILENPAWYTAYTPYQPEISQGRLEALLNFQTMISDLTGLEIANASLLDEATACAEAMTMAQRISRSKNTIFFVDENCHPQNISVLKTRAKPLGISLIIDDVDNLDASRVFGAIFQYPGTNGNVRDFTAEIEKLHEFKAISVISADPLSLTLLKEPGAMGADIAVGTTQRFGVPVGYGGPHAAYMATKDTYKRSMPGRIVGVSIDANGNKAYRLALQTREQHIRREKATSNVCTAQALLAVMASFYAVFHGPEGLKAIAQRIHRKTVRLAKGLEKAGFKVEPDAFFDTITVDVGLFQKGVMSAAVQEGINLRACLLYTSPSPRDLAV
;
A
#
# COMPACT_ATOMS: atom_id res chain seq x y z
N LEU A 1 10.32 -39.02 1.83
CA LEU A 1 11.19 -37.82 1.76
C LEU A 1 12.23 -38.04 0.66
N HIS A 2 11.93 -37.60 -0.56
CA HIS A 2 12.95 -37.51 -1.61
C HIS A 2 13.69 -36.18 -1.39
N GLY A 3 14.80 -36.24 -0.64
CA GLY A 3 15.72 -35.14 -0.56
C GLY A 3 16.32 -34.81 -1.93
N SER A 4 16.68 -33.54 -2.18
CA SER A 4 17.46 -33.21 -3.36
C SER A 4 18.74 -34.04 -3.42
N SER A 5 19.29 -34.31 -4.62
CA SER A 5 20.51 -35.11 -4.78
C SER A 5 21.67 -34.56 -3.93
N ALA A 6 21.80 -33.25 -3.79
CA ALA A 6 22.81 -32.60 -2.94
C ALA A 6 22.62 -32.92 -1.44
N ALA A 7 21.40 -32.94 -0.92
CA ALA A 7 21.13 -33.31 0.47
C ALA A 7 21.40 -34.83 0.68
N SER A 8 21.10 -35.67 -0.30
CA SER A 8 21.42 -37.11 -0.27
C SER A 8 22.93 -37.37 -0.27
N ASP A 9 23.72 -36.59 -1.01
CA ASP A 9 25.16 -36.73 -1.07
C ASP A 9 25.85 -36.28 0.22
N VAL A 10 25.35 -35.24 0.87
CA VAL A 10 25.83 -34.80 2.18
C VAL A 10 25.50 -35.87 3.25
N TYR A 11 24.28 -36.40 3.26
CA TYR A 11 23.85 -37.46 4.19
C TYR A 11 24.66 -38.78 4.06
N LYS A 12 25.11 -39.14 2.86
CA LYS A 12 25.91 -40.33 2.63
C LYS A 12 27.34 -40.26 3.20
N ARG A 13 27.80 -39.10 3.61
CA ARG A 13 29.14 -38.85 4.17
C ARG A 13 29.18 -38.87 5.70
N GLN A 14 28.01 -38.78 6.34
CA GLN A 14 27.85 -38.81 7.78
C GLN A 14 27.01 -40.06 8.17
N GLU A 15 27.27 -40.57 9.36
CA GLU A 15 26.54 -41.76 9.88
C GLU A 15 25.11 -41.39 10.32
N SER A 16 24.89 -40.11 10.68
CA SER A 16 23.57 -39.61 11.11
C SER A 16 23.40 -38.12 10.82
N LEU A 17 22.14 -37.66 10.89
CA LEU A 17 21.82 -36.24 10.80
C LEU A 17 22.42 -35.45 11.98
N ASP A 18 22.45 -36.04 13.17
CA ASP A 18 23.05 -35.43 14.36
C ASP A 18 24.56 -35.21 14.18
N GLU A 19 25.25 -36.14 13.54
CA GLU A 19 26.66 -35.99 13.20
C GLU A 19 26.87 -34.83 12.22
N LEU A 20 26.04 -34.72 11.19
CA LEU A 20 26.08 -33.60 10.28
C LEU A 20 25.89 -32.26 11.00
N ILE A 21 24.90 -32.17 11.90
CA ILE A 21 24.64 -31.01 12.71
C ILE A 21 25.85 -30.69 13.62
N ASN A 22 26.45 -31.71 14.24
CA ASN A 22 27.62 -31.57 15.10
C ASN A 22 28.83 -31.00 14.35
N GLN A 23 29.00 -31.38 13.09
CA GLN A 23 30.12 -30.94 12.25
C GLN A 23 29.91 -29.55 11.64
N THR A 24 28.65 -29.13 11.44
CA THR A 24 28.32 -27.89 10.72
C THR A 24 27.92 -26.73 11.59
N VAL A 25 27.31 -26.98 12.75
CA VAL A 25 26.83 -25.93 13.67
C VAL A 25 27.82 -25.77 14.83
N PRO A 26 28.46 -24.60 14.98
CA PRO A 26 29.33 -24.31 16.13
C PRO A 26 28.63 -24.55 17.45
N GLU A 27 29.33 -25.17 18.42
CA GLU A 27 28.75 -25.51 19.72
C GLU A 27 28.23 -24.27 20.48
N SER A 28 28.87 -23.12 20.28
CA SER A 28 28.51 -21.86 20.93
C SER A 28 27.12 -21.29 20.55
N ILE A 29 26.60 -21.70 19.41
CA ILE A 29 25.26 -21.27 18.92
C ILE A 29 24.27 -22.43 18.82
N ARG A 30 24.71 -23.62 19.22
CA ARG A 30 23.89 -24.83 19.11
C ARG A 30 22.91 -24.93 20.28
N GLN A 31 21.63 -25.06 19.97
CA GLN A 31 20.61 -25.35 20.95
C GLN A 31 20.65 -26.85 21.28
N LYS A 32 20.89 -27.18 22.57
CA LYS A 32 21.04 -28.58 23.04
C LYS A 32 19.69 -29.19 23.37
N ASP A 33 18.76 -28.40 23.84
CA ASP A 33 17.46 -28.87 24.27
C ASP A 33 16.40 -28.67 23.17
N ALA A 34 15.46 -29.61 23.07
CA ALA A 34 14.32 -29.46 22.21
C ALA A 34 13.46 -28.28 22.64
N LEU A 35 12.89 -27.54 21.67
CA LEU A 35 11.96 -26.46 21.98
C LEU A 35 10.72 -27.00 22.69
N ASP A 36 10.35 -26.42 23.83
CA ASP A 36 9.10 -26.76 24.52
C ASP A 36 7.93 -26.04 23.87
N PHE A 37 7.24 -26.71 22.97
CA PHE A 37 5.99 -26.25 22.34
C PHE A 37 4.74 -26.68 23.09
N GLY A 38 4.89 -27.35 24.24
CA GLY A 38 3.79 -28.00 24.94
C GLY A 38 3.27 -29.25 24.19
N LYS A 39 2.08 -29.69 24.55
CA LYS A 39 1.45 -30.85 23.92
C LYS A 39 0.78 -30.45 22.60
N PRO A 40 0.87 -31.27 21.54
CA PRO A 40 0.16 -31.03 20.29
C PRO A 40 -1.35 -31.00 20.53
N MET A 41 -2.04 -30.09 19.87
CA MET A 41 -3.49 -30.02 19.87
C MET A 41 -4.04 -30.80 18.68
N SER A 42 -5.19 -31.46 18.86
CA SER A 42 -5.99 -31.93 17.74
C SER A 42 -6.57 -30.73 16.95
N GLU A 43 -6.89 -30.92 15.67
CA GLU A 43 -7.51 -29.87 14.84
C GLU A 43 -8.78 -29.30 15.50
N ARG A 44 -9.62 -30.15 16.10
CA ARG A 44 -10.82 -29.73 16.83
C ARG A 44 -10.50 -28.80 18.01
N GLU A 45 -9.48 -29.14 18.79
CA GLU A 45 -9.03 -28.35 19.94
C GLU A 45 -8.45 -27.02 19.47
N LEU A 46 -7.62 -27.02 18.41
CA LEU A 46 -7.05 -25.82 17.83
C LEU A 46 -8.15 -24.87 17.31
N LEU A 47 -9.10 -25.36 16.54
CA LEU A 47 -10.21 -24.56 16.02
C LEU A 47 -11.07 -23.98 17.17
N ARG A 48 -11.31 -24.77 18.23
CA ARG A 48 -12.00 -24.29 19.43
C ARG A 48 -11.20 -23.18 20.13
N HIS A 49 -9.90 -23.38 20.32
CA HIS A 49 -9.02 -22.39 20.91
C HIS A 49 -9.00 -21.10 20.11
N MET A 50 -8.87 -21.18 18.80
CA MET A 50 -8.87 -20.02 17.90
C MET A 50 -10.21 -19.26 17.95
N ARG A 51 -11.35 -19.94 18.00
CA ARG A 51 -12.67 -19.29 18.17
C ARG A 51 -12.76 -18.53 19.48
N ILE A 52 -12.33 -19.13 20.60
CA ILE A 52 -12.32 -18.48 21.91
C ILE A 52 -11.39 -17.27 21.90
N THR A 53 -10.22 -17.38 21.29
CA THR A 53 -9.25 -16.28 21.20
C THR A 53 -9.79 -15.15 20.32
N SER A 54 -10.33 -15.48 19.15
CA SER A 54 -10.88 -14.48 18.23
C SER A 54 -12.11 -13.76 18.77
N SER A 55 -12.95 -14.44 19.59
CA SER A 55 -14.13 -13.84 20.20
C SER A 55 -13.81 -12.74 21.24
N LYS A 56 -12.57 -12.62 21.67
CA LYS A 56 -12.11 -11.52 22.54
C LYS A 56 -11.99 -10.19 21.78
N ASN A 57 -11.91 -10.22 20.46
CA ASN A 57 -11.89 -9.02 19.64
C ASN A 57 -13.27 -8.36 19.61
N LYS A 58 -13.28 -7.04 19.71
CA LYS A 58 -14.48 -6.24 19.49
C LYS A 58 -14.54 -5.81 18.03
N ILE A 59 -15.55 -6.28 17.31
CA ILE A 59 -15.75 -5.92 15.90
C ILE A 59 -16.58 -4.64 15.88
N LEU A 60 -15.94 -3.54 15.52
CA LEU A 60 -16.56 -2.21 15.42
C LEU A 60 -16.63 -1.78 13.96
N THR A 61 -17.57 -0.88 13.63
CA THR A 61 -17.53 -0.17 12.35
C THR A 61 -16.35 0.79 12.34
N SER A 62 -15.32 0.47 11.55
CA SER A 62 -14.10 1.27 11.49
C SER A 62 -14.28 2.48 10.58
N LEU A 63 -14.09 3.67 11.13
CA LEU A 63 -14.09 4.95 10.43
C LEU A 63 -12.76 5.69 10.66
N ILE A 64 -11.66 4.96 10.82
CA ILE A 64 -10.34 5.55 11.07
C ILE A 64 -9.71 6.21 9.84
N GLY A 65 -10.12 5.82 8.63
CA GLY A 65 -9.54 6.30 7.38
C GLY A 65 -8.08 5.90 7.18
N GLN A 66 -7.27 6.79 6.62
CA GLN A 66 -5.80 6.62 6.44
C GLN A 66 -5.42 5.39 5.61
N GLY A 67 -6.18 5.04 4.58
CA GLY A 67 -5.93 3.85 3.76
C GLY A 67 -6.51 2.54 4.32
N TYR A 68 -7.19 2.59 5.49
CA TYR A 68 -7.80 1.42 6.14
C TYR A 68 -9.32 1.55 6.12
N TYR A 69 -9.95 0.92 5.13
CA TYR A 69 -11.40 1.03 4.91
C TYR A 69 -12.09 -0.32 5.06
N GLY A 70 -13.26 -0.32 5.69
CA GLY A 70 -14.15 -1.48 5.64
C GLY A 70 -14.59 -1.72 4.19
N THR A 71 -14.43 -2.95 3.71
CA THR A 71 -14.78 -3.32 2.34
C THR A 71 -15.78 -4.46 2.32
N VAL A 72 -16.54 -4.54 1.23
CA VAL A 72 -17.41 -5.69 0.95
C VAL A 72 -16.81 -6.47 -0.19
N THR A 73 -16.16 -7.59 0.13
CA THR A 73 -15.63 -8.50 -0.88
C THR A 73 -16.79 -9.25 -1.54
N PRO A 74 -16.98 -9.16 -2.87
CA PRO A 74 -17.99 -9.96 -3.54
C PRO A 74 -17.78 -11.45 -3.27
N PRO A 75 -18.86 -12.21 -2.93
CA PRO A 75 -18.71 -13.64 -2.59
C PRO A 75 -18.05 -14.46 -3.70
N VAL A 76 -18.26 -14.10 -4.95
CA VAL A 76 -17.61 -14.75 -6.10
C VAL A 76 -16.09 -14.57 -6.08
N ILE A 77 -15.60 -13.40 -5.67
CA ILE A 77 -14.15 -13.14 -5.55
C ILE A 77 -13.60 -13.85 -4.32
N GLN A 78 -14.31 -13.79 -3.19
CA GLN A 78 -13.91 -14.51 -1.99
C GLN A 78 -13.74 -16.01 -2.28
N ARG A 79 -14.76 -16.67 -2.80
CA ARG A 79 -14.76 -18.11 -3.06
C ARG A 79 -13.80 -18.54 -4.16
N ASN A 80 -13.82 -17.82 -5.31
CA ASN A 80 -13.12 -18.29 -6.50
C ASN A 80 -11.69 -17.75 -6.63
N ILE A 81 -11.31 -16.76 -5.83
CA ILE A 81 -9.96 -16.18 -5.84
C ILE A 81 -9.30 -16.35 -4.47
N LEU A 82 -9.84 -15.74 -3.41
CA LEU A 82 -9.19 -15.73 -2.10
C LEU A 82 -9.12 -17.13 -1.47
N GLU A 83 -10.17 -17.93 -1.58
CA GLU A 83 -10.26 -19.27 -1.00
C GLU A 83 -9.83 -20.40 -1.97
N ASN A 84 -9.53 -20.07 -3.22
CA ASN A 84 -9.17 -21.05 -4.24
C ASN A 84 -7.67 -21.33 -4.26
N PRO A 85 -7.23 -22.58 -4.01
CA PRO A 85 -5.81 -22.94 -3.96
C PRO A 85 -5.04 -22.71 -5.27
N ALA A 86 -5.73 -22.61 -6.42
CA ALA A 86 -5.10 -22.21 -7.67
C ALA A 86 -4.65 -20.75 -7.68
N TRP A 87 -5.21 -19.90 -6.83
CA TRP A 87 -4.94 -18.47 -6.74
C TRP A 87 -4.24 -18.05 -5.45
N TYR A 88 -4.57 -18.60 -4.29
CA TYR A 88 -4.04 -18.13 -3.02
C TYR A 88 -2.56 -18.49 -2.84
N THR A 89 -1.71 -17.65 -3.38
CA THR A 89 -0.26 -17.73 -3.23
C THR A 89 0.34 -16.32 -3.20
N ALA A 90 1.35 -16.12 -2.36
CA ALA A 90 2.17 -14.91 -2.39
C ALA A 90 3.29 -15.00 -3.44
N TYR A 91 3.40 -16.11 -4.17
CA TYR A 91 4.46 -16.32 -5.15
C TYR A 91 4.33 -15.35 -6.33
N THR A 92 5.38 -14.60 -6.59
CA THR A 92 5.49 -13.80 -7.80
C THR A 92 5.58 -14.72 -9.02
N PRO A 93 4.75 -14.53 -10.06
CA PRO A 93 4.69 -15.45 -11.20
C PRO A 93 5.89 -15.26 -12.15
N TYR A 94 7.08 -15.71 -11.70
CA TYR A 94 8.31 -15.62 -12.51
C TYR A 94 8.30 -16.56 -13.71
N GLN A 95 7.62 -17.68 -13.61
CA GLN A 95 7.54 -18.71 -14.65
C GLN A 95 6.27 -18.49 -15.47
N PRO A 96 6.38 -17.86 -16.65
CA PRO A 96 5.20 -17.54 -17.47
C PRO A 96 4.48 -18.79 -17.96
N GLU A 97 5.20 -19.91 -18.12
CA GLU A 97 4.66 -21.18 -18.64
C GLU A 97 3.50 -21.74 -17.79
N ILE A 98 3.54 -21.49 -16.47
CA ILE A 98 2.54 -22.01 -15.51
C ILE A 98 1.71 -20.89 -14.88
N SER A 99 1.87 -19.64 -15.31
CA SER A 99 1.31 -18.48 -14.61
C SER A 99 0.54 -17.52 -15.51
N GLN A 100 0.15 -17.95 -16.71
CA GLN A 100 -0.48 -17.08 -17.71
C GLN A 100 -1.73 -16.37 -17.16
N GLY A 101 -2.63 -17.08 -16.49
CA GLY A 101 -3.83 -16.47 -15.90
C GLY A 101 -3.52 -15.45 -14.80
N ARG A 102 -2.52 -15.71 -13.95
CA ARG A 102 -2.09 -14.75 -12.92
C ARG A 102 -1.41 -13.53 -13.51
N LEU A 103 -0.60 -13.70 -14.56
CA LEU A 103 0.02 -12.60 -15.28
C LEU A 103 -1.03 -11.74 -15.99
N GLU A 104 -2.05 -12.35 -16.57
CA GLU A 104 -3.17 -11.62 -17.18
C GLU A 104 -3.93 -10.78 -16.14
N ALA A 105 -4.24 -11.36 -14.97
CA ALA A 105 -4.88 -10.62 -13.88
C ALA A 105 -4.02 -9.45 -13.37
N LEU A 106 -2.70 -9.62 -13.30
CA LEU A 106 -1.77 -8.54 -12.93
C LEU A 106 -1.64 -7.48 -14.03
N LEU A 107 -1.75 -7.86 -15.31
CA LEU A 107 -1.84 -6.89 -16.40
C LEU A 107 -3.12 -6.06 -16.31
N ASN A 108 -4.26 -6.69 -15.99
CA ASN A 108 -5.50 -5.96 -15.73
C ASN A 108 -5.36 -4.99 -14.56
N PHE A 109 -4.64 -5.39 -13.48
CA PHE A 109 -4.31 -4.49 -12.38
C PHE A 109 -3.54 -3.26 -12.87
N GLN A 110 -2.49 -3.45 -13.68
CA GLN A 110 -1.69 -2.35 -14.24
C GLN A 110 -2.56 -1.41 -15.10
N THR A 111 -3.41 -1.96 -15.96
CA THR A 111 -4.31 -1.18 -16.80
C THR A 111 -5.27 -0.35 -15.96
N MET A 112 -5.92 -0.98 -14.96
CA MET A 112 -6.80 -0.29 -14.02
C MET A 112 -6.12 0.90 -13.33
N ILE A 113 -4.89 0.71 -12.86
CA ILE A 113 -4.15 1.77 -12.17
C ILE A 113 -3.74 2.88 -13.15
N SER A 114 -3.29 2.53 -14.35
CA SER A 114 -2.97 3.54 -15.38
C SER A 114 -4.20 4.37 -15.73
N ASP A 115 -5.35 3.75 -15.93
CA ASP A 115 -6.61 4.44 -16.27
C ASP A 115 -7.08 5.35 -15.12
N LEU A 116 -7.01 4.89 -13.87
CA LEU A 116 -7.44 5.69 -12.72
C LEU A 116 -6.51 6.85 -12.42
N THR A 117 -5.20 6.69 -12.65
CA THR A 117 -4.21 7.73 -12.34
C THR A 117 -3.94 8.69 -13.49
N GLY A 118 -4.37 8.36 -14.72
CA GLY A 118 -4.04 9.11 -15.92
C GLY A 118 -2.57 9.06 -16.29
N LEU A 119 -1.81 8.07 -15.79
CA LEU A 119 -0.39 7.88 -16.07
C LEU A 119 -0.15 6.68 -16.97
N GLU A 120 0.88 6.77 -17.82
CA GLU A 120 1.08 5.88 -18.98
C GLU A 120 1.42 4.45 -18.61
N ILE A 121 2.08 4.21 -17.46
CA ILE A 121 2.51 2.87 -17.07
C ILE A 121 2.40 2.67 -15.55
N ALA A 122 1.90 1.51 -15.14
CA ALA A 122 1.82 1.08 -13.76
C ALA A 122 2.57 -0.25 -13.54
N ASN A 123 3.01 -0.49 -12.31
CA ASN A 123 3.59 -1.78 -11.92
C ASN A 123 2.51 -2.80 -11.51
N ALA A 124 2.92 -4.05 -11.37
CA ALA A 124 2.04 -5.15 -11.02
C ALA A 124 1.67 -5.23 -9.51
N SER A 125 2.24 -4.44 -8.68
CA SER A 125 1.92 -4.05 -7.29
C SER A 125 3.18 -3.70 -6.48
N LEU A 126 2.95 -3.13 -5.30
CA LEU A 126 3.92 -2.97 -4.21
C LEU A 126 3.31 -3.49 -2.90
N LEU A 127 4.07 -3.44 -1.81
CA LEU A 127 3.67 -4.00 -0.51
C LEU A 127 2.48 -3.24 0.09
N ASP A 128 2.69 -1.97 0.40
CA ASP A 128 1.71 -1.04 0.97
C ASP A 128 1.97 0.39 0.52
N GLU A 129 1.07 1.31 0.84
CA GLU A 129 1.16 2.71 0.43
C GLU A 129 2.42 3.39 1.00
N ALA A 130 2.74 3.17 2.27
CA ALA A 130 3.89 3.80 2.90
C ALA A 130 5.22 3.37 2.25
N THR A 131 5.35 2.08 1.92
CA THR A 131 6.48 1.55 1.15
C THR A 131 6.50 2.14 -0.26
N ALA A 132 5.34 2.25 -0.92
CA ALA A 132 5.24 2.85 -2.25
C ALA A 132 5.66 4.32 -2.25
N CYS A 133 5.27 5.11 -1.22
CA CYS A 133 5.73 6.48 -1.03
C CYS A 133 7.28 6.56 -0.90
N ALA A 134 7.87 5.66 -0.11
CA ALA A 134 9.31 5.61 0.07
C ALA A 134 10.05 5.18 -1.21
N GLU A 135 9.50 4.23 -1.96
CA GLU A 135 10.04 3.85 -3.27
C GLU A 135 9.90 5.00 -4.29
N ALA A 136 8.80 5.77 -4.24
CA ALA A 136 8.62 6.96 -5.07
C ALA A 136 9.64 8.05 -4.75
N MET A 137 9.93 8.31 -3.47
CA MET A 137 10.98 9.24 -3.04
C MET A 137 12.35 8.83 -3.61
N THR A 138 12.72 7.55 -3.48
CA THR A 138 14.00 7.07 -4.00
C THR A 138 14.05 7.06 -5.53
N MET A 139 12.94 6.79 -6.19
CA MET A 139 12.81 6.91 -7.63
C MET A 139 12.94 8.38 -8.07
N ALA A 140 12.26 9.30 -7.38
CA ALA A 140 12.36 10.73 -7.63
C ALA A 140 13.80 11.22 -7.53
N GLN A 141 14.56 10.79 -6.51
CA GLN A 141 15.99 11.13 -6.38
C GLN A 141 16.80 10.67 -7.59
N ARG A 142 16.53 9.46 -8.12
CA ARG A 142 17.28 8.92 -9.28
C ARG A 142 16.98 9.61 -10.60
N ILE A 143 15.72 10.04 -10.80
CA ILE A 143 15.28 10.61 -12.09
C ILE A 143 15.30 12.14 -12.10
N SER A 144 15.29 12.78 -10.94
CA SER A 144 15.38 14.25 -10.83
C SER A 144 16.68 14.77 -11.44
N ARG A 145 16.57 15.89 -12.11
CA ARG A 145 17.73 16.66 -12.61
C ARG A 145 18.12 17.80 -11.67
N SER A 146 17.40 17.97 -10.58
CA SER A 146 17.78 18.86 -9.48
C SER A 146 19.01 18.29 -8.75
N LYS A 147 19.91 19.18 -8.30
CA LYS A 147 21.08 18.80 -7.47
C LYS A 147 20.79 18.82 -5.97
N ASN A 148 19.56 19.14 -5.60
CA ASN A 148 19.15 19.21 -4.21
C ASN A 148 19.10 17.82 -3.57
N THR A 149 19.25 17.77 -2.25
CA THR A 149 19.17 16.54 -1.44
C THR A 149 17.93 16.51 -0.53
N ILE A 150 17.06 17.49 -0.67
CA ILE A 150 15.85 17.67 0.14
C ILE A 150 14.65 17.11 -0.61
N PHE A 151 13.80 16.38 0.09
CA PHE A 151 12.49 15.94 -0.38
C PHE A 151 11.40 16.56 0.48
N PHE A 152 10.42 17.20 -0.14
CA PHE A 152 9.28 17.78 0.56
C PHE A 152 8.18 16.73 0.75
N VAL A 153 7.58 16.73 1.93
CA VAL A 153 6.47 15.84 2.30
C VAL A 153 5.35 16.73 2.82
N ASP A 154 4.21 16.71 2.16
CA ASP A 154 2.98 17.33 2.66
C ASP A 154 2.66 16.80 4.06
N GLU A 155 2.47 17.67 5.04
CA GLU A 155 2.12 17.29 6.41
C GLU A 155 0.80 16.50 6.48
N ASN A 156 -0.07 16.67 5.47
CA ASN A 156 -1.31 15.93 5.31
C ASN A 156 -1.11 14.51 4.73
N CYS A 157 0.11 14.06 4.47
CA CYS A 157 0.39 12.65 4.22
C CYS A 157 0.01 11.81 5.43
N HIS A 158 -0.43 10.57 5.19
CA HIS A 158 -0.78 9.67 6.29
C HIS A 158 0.42 9.46 7.22
N PRO A 159 0.22 9.41 8.55
CA PRO A 159 1.32 9.29 9.53
C PRO A 159 2.24 8.09 9.28
N GLN A 160 1.68 6.95 8.83
CA GLN A 160 2.48 5.79 8.46
C GLN A 160 3.36 6.07 7.24
N ASN A 161 2.88 6.82 6.25
CA ASN A 161 3.65 7.21 5.07
C ASN A 161 4.84 8.08 5.49
N ILE A 162 4.60 9.09 6.32
CA ILE A 162 5.64 9.97 6.88
C ILE A 162 6.68 9.16 7.67
N SER A 163 6.23 8.20 8.50
CA SER A 163 7.13 7.37 9.32
C SER A 163 8.06 6.51 8.47
N VAL A 164 7.54 5.88 7.42
CA VAL A 164 8.35 5.05 6.51
C VAL A 164 9.27 5.91 5.66
N LEU A 165 8.80 7.08 5.17
CA LEU A 165 9.65 8.05 4.47
C LEU A 165 10.85 8.46 5.33
N LYS A 166 10.65 8.82 6.61
CA LYS A 166 11.73 9.14 7.56
C LYS A 166 12.73 8.00 7.71
N THR A 167 12.23 6.78 7.86
CA THR A 167 13.05 5.57 8.03
C THR A 167 13.92 5.31 6.80
N ARG A 168 13.36 5.46 5.61
CA ARG A 168 14.03 5.17 4.33
C ARG A 168 14.95 6.32 3.89
N ALA A 169 14.63 7.57 4.23
CA ALA A 169 15.44 8.74 3.89
C ALA A 169 16.79 8.76 4.63
N LYS A 170 16.77 8.39 5.93
CA LYS A 170 17.94 8.46 6.81
C LYS A 170 19.19 7.75 6.25
N PRO A 171 19.17 6.46 5.88
CA PRO A 171 20.37 5.77 5.37
C PRO A 171 20.82 6.27 3.98
N LEU A 172 19.96 6.96 3.24
CA LEU A 172 20.25 7.51 1.92
C LEU A 172 20.76 8.96 1.98
N GLY A 173 20.84 9.55 3.18
CA GLY A 173 21.25 10.95 3.33
C GLY A 173 20.26 11.95 2.74
N ILE A 174 18.98 11.56 2.58
CA ILE A 174 17.91 12.44 2.12
C ILE A 174 17.40 13.24 3.31
N SER A 175 17.37 14.57 3.20
CA SER A 175 16.74 15.44 4.16
C SER A 175 15.26 15.61 3.83
N LEU A 176 14.38 15.49 4.84
CA LEU A 176 12.95 15.71 4.65
C LEU A 176 12.53 17.05 5.23
N ILE A 177 11.73 17.80 4.48
CA ILE A 177 10.92 18.92 4.99
C ILE A 177 9.48 18.41 5.02
N ILE A 178 8.88 18.38 6.21
CA ILE A 178 7.48 17.99 6.42
C ILE A 178 6.76 19.23 6.86
N ASP A 179 5.90 19.77 6.02
CA ASP A 179 5.26 21.08 6.24
C ASP A 179 3.98 21.20 5.40
N ASP A 180 3.23 22.29 5.65
CA ASP A 180 2.11 22.65 4.79
C ASP A 180 2.58 22.93 3.36
N VAL A 181 1.77 22.50 2.40
CA VAL A 181 2.04 22.67 0.95
C VAL A 181 2.28 24.11 0.56
N ASP A 182 1.64 25.06 1.26
CA ASP A 182 1.80 26.51 1.00
C ASP A 182 3.23 27.01 1.31
N ASN A 183 3.98 26.27 2.13
CA ASN A 183 5.39 26.54 2.47
C ASN A 183 6.39 25.85 1.52
N LEU A 184 5.93 25.22 0.45
CA LEU A 184 6.81 24.54 -0.51
C LEU A 184 7.69 25.54 -1.27
N ASP A 185 9.00 25.45 -1.04
CA ASP A 185 10.01 26.09 -1.88
C ASP A 185 10.57 25.10 -2.90
N ALA A 186 10.02 25.09 -4.10
CA ALA A 186 10.37 24.17 -5.18
C ALA A 186 11.84 24.30 -5.60
N SER A 187 12.51 25.45 -5.37
CA SER A 187 13.91 25.69 -5.73
C SER A 187 14.89 24.88 -4.87
N ARG A 188 14.47 24.42 -3.67
CA ARG A 188 15.31 23.76 -2.67
C ARG A 188 15.19 22.24 -2.66
N VAL A 189 14.25 21.67 -3.41
CA VAL A 189 13.93 20.25 -3.35
C VAL A 189 14.26 19.52 -4.65
N PHE A 190 14.52 18.21 -4.58
CA PHE A 190 14.61 17.35 -5.76
C PHE A 190 13.26 16.73 -6.11
N GLY A 191 12.29 16.78 -5.23
CA GLY A 191 10.94 16.31 -5.42
C GLY A 191 10.06 16.57 -4.21
N ALA A 192 8.76 16.35 -4.40
CA ALA A 192 7.75 16.50 -3.36
C ALA A 192 6.68 15.41 -3.46
N ILE A 193 6.06 15.07 -2.32
CA ILE A 193 4.92 14.15 -2.26
C ILE A 193 3.73 14.84 -1.59
N PHE A 194 2.56 14.67 -2.17
CA PHE A 194 1.28 15.20 -1.71
C PHE A 194 0.27 14.07 -1.52
N GLN A 195 -0.56 14.16 -0.48
CA GLN A 195 -1.62 13.17 -0.21
C GLN A 195 -2.96 13.61 -0.80
N TYR A 196 -3.67 12.70 -1.49
CA TYR A 196 -4.89 13.00 -2.22
C TYR A 196 -5.95 11.89 -2.12
N PRO A 197 -7.02 12.06 -1.30
CA PRO A 197 -7.23 13.10 -0.29
C PRO A 197 -6.22 13.06 0.85
N GLY A 198 -6.04 14.21 1.52
CA GLY A 198 -5.18 14.33 2.70
C GLY A 198 -5.68 13.55 3.90
N THR A 199 -4.84 13.39 4.91
CA THR A 199 -5.16 12.64 6.14
C THR A 199 -6.30 13.28 6.95
N ASN A 200 -6.47 14.59 6.85
CA ASN A 200 -7.58 15.36 7.43
C ASN A 200 -8.87 15.32 6.56
N GLY A 201 -8.81 14.75 5.37
CA GLY A 201 -9.88 14.68 4.38
C GLY A 201 -9.80 15.72 3.26
N ASN A 202 -8.84 16.64 3.32
CA ASN A 202 -8.71 17.73 2.34
C ASN A 202 -8.49 17.21 0.91
N VAL A 203 -9.25 17.77 -0.03
CA VAL A 203 -9.12 17.57 -1.47
C VAL A 203 -8.60 18.86 -2.09
N ARG A 204 -7.37 18.83 -2.62
CA ARG A 204 -6.69 19.99 -3.22
C ARG A 204 -6.21 19.66 -4.62
N ASP A 205 -6.33 20.61 -5.57
CA ASP A 205 -5.69 20.53 -6.88
C ASP A 205 -4.23 21.00 -6.74
N PHE A 206 -3.29 20.11 -7.00
CA PHE A 206 -1.85 20.36 -6.89
C PHE A 206 -1.19 20.79 -8.21
N THR A 207 -1.98 21.16 -9.24
CA THR A 207 -1.44 21.53 -10.56
C THR A 207 -0.40 22.63 -10.47
N ALA A 208 -0.69 23.69 -9.70
CA ALA A 208 0.22 24.85 -9.57
C ALA A 208 1.55 24.49 -8.87
N GLU A 209 1.50 23.64 -7.84
CA GLU A 209 2.69 23.15 -7.13
C GLU A 209 3.55 22.24 -8.01
N ILE A 210 2.89 21.40 -8.81
CA ILE A 210 3.56 20.52 -9.78
C ILE A 210 4.26 21.33 -10.87
N GLU A 211 3.60 22.35 -11.42
CA GLU A 211 4.22 23.26 -12.39
C GLU A 211 5.47 23.94 -11.84
N LYS A 212 5.38 24.48 -10.60
CA LYS A 212 6.54 25.07 -9.92
C LYS A 212 7.68 24.06 -9.71
N LEU A 213 7.38 22.81 -9.32
CA LEU A 213 8.40 21.76 -9.18
C LEU A 213 9.11 21.50 -10.51
N HIS A 214 8.38 21.44 -11.62
CA HIS A 214 8.94 21.19 -12.95
C HIS A 214 9.83 22.33 -13.42
N GLU A 215 9.55 23.59 -13.10
CA GLU A 215 10.44 24.74 -13.39
C GLU A 215 11.84 24.52 -12.80
N PHE A 216 11.93 23.93 -11.60
CA PHE A 216 13.18 23.59 -10.91
C PHE A 216 13.68 22.17 -11.17
N LYS A 217 13.07 21.43 -12.12
CA LYS A 217 13.44 20.06 -12.50
C LYS A 217 13.29 19.05 -11.34
N ALA A 218 12.46 19.39 -10.37
CA ALA A 218 12.07 18.53 -9.28
C ALA A 218 10.92 17.61 -9.70
N ILE A 219 10.77 16.49 -9.03
CA ILE A 219 9.79 15.43 -9.34
C ILE A 219 8.58 15.55 -8.41
N SER A 220 7.39 15.46 -8.99
CA SER A 220 6.13 15.45 -8.25
C SER A 220 5.61 14.03 -8.05
N VAL A 221 5.18 13.73 -6.82
CA VAL A 221 4.57 12.47 -6.42
C VAL A 221 3.20 12.75 -5.80
N ILE A 222 2.17 12.04 -6.23
CA ILE A 222 0.85 12.08 -5.59
C ILE A 222 0.54 10.71 -4.98
N SER A 223 0.29 10.68 -3.67
CA SER A 223 -0.25 9.52 -2.97
C SER A 223 -1.77 9.61 -3.00
N ALA A 224 -2.42 8.78 -3.83
CA ALA A 224 -3.84 8.92 -4.14
C ALA A 224 -4.66 7.68 -3.77
N ASP A 225 -5.87 7.91 -3.27
CA ASP A 225 -6.88 6.87 -3.10
C ASP A 225 -7.54 6.56 -4.45
N PRO A 226 -7.38 5.33 -4.98
CA PRO A 226 -7.87 4.99 -6.33
C PRO A 226 -9.41 5.08 -6.46
N LEU A 227 -10.18 4.90 -5.38
CA LEU A 227 -11.63 5.05 -5.44
C LEU A 227 -12.04 6.53 -5.59
N SER A 228 -11.34 7.43 -4.92
CA SER A 228 -11.58 8.87 -5.05
C SER A 228 -11.35 9.36 -6.49
N LEU A 229 -10.39 8.77 -7.20
CA LEU A 229 -10.06 9.10 -8.59
C LEU A 229 -11.19 8.78 -9.59
N THR A 230 -12.19 8.01 -9.21
CA THR A 230 -13.40 7.82 -10.03
C THR A 230 -14.28 9.08 -10.08
N LEU A 231 -14.06 10.06 -9.19
CA LEU A 231 -14.82 11.31 -9.09
C LEU A 231 -13.94 12.57 -9.14
N LEU A 232 -12.67 12.46 -8.78
CA LEU A 232 -11.73 13.56 -8.67
C LEU A 232 -10.78 13.58 -9.87
N LYS A 233 -10.13 14.72 -10.09
CA LYS A 233 -9.13 14.91 -11.14
C LYS A 233 -7.96 13.93 -10.90
N GLU A 234 -7.59 13.17 -11.91
CA GLU A 234 -6.50 12.21 -11.79
C GLU A 234 -5.12 12.89 -11.72
N PRO A 235 -4.13 12.25 -11.05
CA PRO A 235 -2.76 12.76 -10.95
C PRO A 235 -2.10 13.10 -12.27
N GLY A 236 -2.32 12.31 -13.32
CA GLY A 236 -1.79 12.56 -14.66
C GLY A 236 -2.29 13.88 -15.26
N ALA A 237 -3.58 14.22 -15.08
CA ALA A 237 -4.16 15.47 -15.53
C ALA A 237 -3.68 16.69 -14.72
N MET A 238 -3.21 16.48 -13.46
CA MET A 238 -2.50 17.51 -12.71
C MET A 238 -1.05 17.72 -13.18
N GLY A 239 -0.52 16.81 -14.03
CA GLY A 239 0.86 16.83 -14.50
C GLY A 239 1.84 16.01 -13.65
N ALA A 240 1.37 15.24 -12.67
CA ALA A 240 2.20 14.45 -11.78
C ALA A 240 3.17 13.52 -12.55
N ASP A 241 4.37 13.32 -12.00
CA ASP A 241 5.35 12.42 -12.56
C ASP A 241 5.15 10.98 -12.07
N ILE A 242 4.75 10.82 -10.81
CA ILE A 242 4.54 9.54 -10.15
C ILE A 242 3.24 9.62 -9.36
N ALA A 243 2.43 8.57 -9.41
CA ALA A 243 1.33 8.34 -8.49
C ALA A 243 1.54 7.03 -7.74
N VAL A 244 1.24 7.03 -6.45
CA VAL A 244 1.28 5.86 -5.57
C VAL A 244 0.01 5.79 -4.74
N GLY A 245 -0.23 4.67 -4.07
CA GLY A 245 -1.38 4.51 -3.19
C GLY A 245 -1.64 3.03 -2.88
N THR A 246 -2.78 2.74 -2.27
CA THR A 246 -3.21 1.38 -1.97
C THR A 246 -4.55 1.07 -2.61
N THR A 247 -4.71 -0.16 -3.12
CA THR A 247 -5.98 -0.67 -3.65
C THR A 247 -6.80 -1.44 -2.61
N GLN A 248 -6.48 -1.32 -1.31
CA GLN A 248 -7.14 -2.07 -0.25
C GLN A 248 -8.67 -1.95 -0.31
N ARG A 249 -9.21 -0.77 -0.58
CA ARG A 249 -10.65 -0.54 -0.66
C ARG A 249 -11.34 -1.16 -1.88
N PHE A 250 -10.58 -1.76 -2.78
CA PHE A 250 -11.11 -2.59 -3.88
C PHE A 250 -11.30 -4.04 -3.43
N GLY A 251 -12.13 -4.22 -2.41
CA GLY A 251 -12.57 -5.52 -1.94
C GLY A 251 -11.57 -6.30 -1.08
N VAL A 252 -10.43 -5.73 -0.70
CA VAL A 252 -9.46 -6.41 0.16
C VAL A 252 -9.83 -6.18 1.63
N PRO A 253 -10.13 -7.24 2.41
CA PRO A 253 -10.44 -7.10 3.84
C PRO A 253 -9.27 -6.50 4.61
N VAL A 254 -9.55 -5.67 5.62
CA VAL A 254 -8.51 -5.10 6.49
C VAL A 254 -7.69 -6.17 7.21
N GLY A 255 -8.29 -7.31 7.58
CA GLY A 255 -7.58 -8.47 8.11
C GLY A 255 -6.65 -8.14 9.27
N TYR A 256 -7.14 -7.42 10.28
CA TYR A 256 -6.36 -6.96 11.45
C TYR A 256 -5.20 -6.01 11.09
N GLY A 257 -5.35 -5.21 10.03
CA GLY A 257 -4.28 -4.34 9.52
C GLY A 257 -3.26 -5.07 8.65
N GLY A 258 -3.68 -6.18 8.06
CA GLY A 258 -2.86 -7.02 7.19
C GLY A 258 -2.44 -6.35 5.88
N PRO A 259 -1.76 -7.08 5.00
CA PRO A 259 -1.11 -6.51 3.83
C PRO A 259 -2.11 -5.89 2.86
N HIS A 260 -1.67 -4.83 2.19
CA HIS A 260 -2.39 -4.15 1.13
C HIS A 260 -1.74 -4.46 -0.23
N ALA A 261 -2.46 -4.24 -1.32
CA ALA A 261 -1.87 -4.16 -2.65
C ALA A 261 -1.67 -2.69 -3.00
N ALA A 262 -0.46 -2.18 -2.81
CA ALA A 262 -0.11 -0.84 -3.24
C ALA A 262 0.21 -0.82 -4.72
N TYR A 263 0.20 0.38 -5.29
CA TYR A 263 0.54 0.61 -6.68
C TYR A 263 1.55 1.76 -6.83
N MET A 264 2.20 1.76 -7.99
CA MET A 264 2.92 2.90 -8.52
C MET A 264 2.63 3.02 -10.00
N ALA A 265 2.28 4.23 -10.43
CA ALA A 265 2.17 4.60 -11.84
C ALA A 265 3.09 5.78 -12.14
N THR A 266 3.56 5.89 -13.38
CA THR A 266 4.47 6.95 -13.80
C THR A 266 4.40 7.19 -15.30
N LYS A 267 5.04 8.26 -15.78
CA LYS A 267 5.25 8.53 -17.21
C LYS A 267 6.12 7.45 -17.85
N ASP A 268 5.86 7.09 -19.09
CA ASP A 268 6.61 6.03 -19.80
C ASP A 268 8.11 6.27 -19.83
N THR A 269 8.53 7.53 -19.86
CA THR A 269 9.94 7.92 -19.82
C THR A 269 10.68 7.42 -18.58
N TYR A 270 9.99 7.17 -17.49
CA TYR A 270 10.57 6.74 -16.21
C TYR A 270 10.46 5.24 -15.93
N LYS A 271 9.87 4.46 -16.82
CA LYS A 271 9.61 3.02 -16.63
C LYS A 271 10.84 2.19 -16.23
N ARG A 272 12.04 2.60 -16.67
CA ARG A 272 13.29 1.90 -16.31
C ARG A 272 13.76 2.15 -14.88
N SER A 273 13.23 3.17 -14.22
CA SER A 273 13.51 3.53 -12.83
C SER A 273 12.42 3.09 -11.86
N MET A 274 11.29 2.56 -12.38
CA MET A 274 10.15 2.12 -11.57
C MET A 274 10.51 0.87 -10.76
N PRO A 275 10.22 0.82 -9.45
CA PRO A 275 10.32 -0.39 -8.64
C PRO A 275 9.19 -1.38 -8.94
N GLY A 276 9.34 -2.61 -8.46
CA GLY A 276 8.33 -3.65 -8.61
C GLY A 276 8.32 -4.30 -10.01
N ARG A 277 7.45 -5.29 -10.16
CA ARG A 277 7.32 -6.07 -11.40
C ARG A 277 6.46 -5.34 -12.41
N ILE A 278 6.74 -5.57 -13.68
CA ILE A 278 5.92 -5.11 -14.80
C ILE A 278 5.60 -6.34 -15.64
N VAL A 279 4.31 -6.57 -15.88
CA VAL A 279 3.84 -7.58 -16.82
C VAL A 279 3.72 -6.96 -18.20
N GLY A 280 4.18 -7.68 -19.20
CA GLY A 280 4.07 -7.28 -20.60
C GLY A 280 3.42 -8.35 -21.46
N VAL A 281 2.85 -7.92 -22.57
CA VAL A 281 2.31 -8.81 -23.61
C VAL A 281 3.44 -9.29 -24.51
N SER A 282 3.41 -10.57 -24.86
CA SER A 282 4.36 -11.25 -25.74
C SER A 282 3.59 -12.21 -26.65
N ILE A 283 4.31 -13.00 -27.40
CA ILE A 283 3.78 -14.12 -28.17
C ILE A 283 4.49 -15.42 -27.79
N ASP A 284 3.79 -16.54 -27.83
CA ASP A 284 4.36 -17.86 -27.65
C ASP A 284 5.03 -18.41 -28.92
N ALA A 285 5.58 -19.61 -28.87
CA ALA A 285 6.24 -20.26 -30.00
C ALA A 285 5.30 -20.53 -31.19
N ASN A 286 3.98 -20.54 -30.96
CA ASN A 286 2.95 -20.76 -31.97
C ASN A 286 2.36 -19.46 -32.48
N GLY A 287 2.84 -18.30 -32.02
CA GLY A 287 2.31 -16.99 -32.41
C GLY A 287 1.09 -16.54 -31.63
N ASN A 288 0.65 -17.26 -30.58
CA ASN A 288 -0.48 -16.86 -29.76
C ASN A 288 -0.07 -15.80 -28.74
N LYS A 289 -1.03 -14.98 -28.30
CA LYS A 289 -0.84 -14.00 -27.23
C LYS A 289 -0.40 -14.69 -25.93
N ALA A 290 0.66 -14.19 -25.34
CA ALA A 290 1.21 -14.68 -24.07
C ALA A 290 1.63 -13.52 -23.19
N TYR A 291 1.81 -13.79 -21.89
CA TYR A 291 2.22 -12.80 -20.89
C TYR A 291 3.54 -13.20 -20.24
N ARG A 292 4.36 -12.21 -19.91
CA ARG A 292 5.64 -12.41 -19.22
C ARG A 292 6.01 -11.19 -18.42
N LEU A 293 6.96 -11.34 -17.49
CA LEU A 293 7.56 -10.19 -16.82
C LEU A 293 8.44 -9.40 -17.82
N ALA A 294 8.28 -8.08 -17.80
CA ALA A 294 9.01 -7.16 -18.66
C ALA A 294 10.07 -6.38 -17.87
N LEU A 295 11.11 -5.89 -18.57
CA LEU A 295 12.17 -5.05 -18.00
C LEU A 295 12.88 -5.67 -16.77
N GLN A 296 13.06 -6.98 -16.73
CA GLN A 296 13.66 -7.72 -15.61
C GLN A 296 15.10 -7.32 -15.28
N THR A 297 15.81 -6.67 -16.20
CA THR A 297 17.18 -6.16 -15.97
C THR A 297 17.30 -5.14 -14.83
N ARG A 298 16.18 -4.63 -14.31
CA ARG A 298 16.12 -3.73 -13.15
C ARG A 298 16.17 -4.48 -11.81
N GLU A 299 15.99 -5.78 -11.83
CA GLU A 299 15.69 -6.59 -10.66
C GLU A 299 16.95 -7.03 -9.91
N GLN A 300 16.78 -7.26 -8.59
CA GLN A 300 17.88 -7.59 -7.69
C GLN A 300 18.63 -8.87 -8.08
N HIS A 301 17.91 -9.90 -8.53
CA HIS A 301 18.54 -11.18 -8.91
C HIS A 301 19.43 -11.07 -10.16
N ILE A 302 19.27 -9.99 -10.94
CA ILE A 302 20.11 -9.71 -12.12
C ILE A 302 21.18 -8.66 -11.79
N ARG A 303 20.80 -7.53 -11.20
CA ARG A 303 21.69 -6.39 -10.96
C ARG A 303 22.38 -6.36 -9.60
N ARG A 304 21.95 -7.21 -8.67
CA ARG A 304 22.47 -7.29 -7.30
C ARG A 304 22.42 -5.91 -6.61
N GLU A 305 23.54 -5.40 -6.11
CA GLU A 305 23.64 -4.10 -5.44
C GLU A 305 23.28 -2.89 -6.34
N LYS A 306 23.29 -3.08 -7.66
CA LYS A 306 22.89 -2.04 -8.64
C LYS A 306 21.44 -2.10 -9.05
N ALA A 307 20.62 -2.92 -8.36
CA ALA A 307 19.19 -3.02 -8.64
C ALA A 307 18.49 -1.67 -8.41
N THR A 308 17.42 -1.44 -9.15
CA THR A 308 16.60 -0.24 -9.01
C THR A 308 15.91 -0.17 -7.65
N SER A 309 15.52 -1.32 -7.11
CA SER A 309 14.90 -1.46 -5.80
C SER A 309 15.14 -2.89 -5.27
N ASN A 310 15.08 -3.05 -3.95
CA ASN A 310 15.12 -4.34 -3.28
C ASN A 310 13.72 -5.00 -3.15
N VAL A 311 12.70 -4.42 -3.77
CA VAL A 311 11.36 -5.03 -3.82
C VAL A 311 11.44 -6.31 -4.64
N CYS A 312 11.44 -7.45 -3.96
CA CYS A 312 11.49 -8.78 -4.58
C CYS A 312 10.10 -9.34 -4.78
N THR A 313 9.30 -9.39 -3.72
CA THR A 313 7.95 -9.92 -3.73
C THR A 313 6.95 -8.79 -3.44
N ALA A 314 5.97 -8.66 -4.31
CA ALA A 314 4.86 -7.75 -4.14
C ALA A 314 3.59 -8.54 -3.78
N GLN A 315 2.49 -7.83 -3.55
CA GLN A 315 1.20 -8.43 -3.17
C GLN A 315 0.50 -9.04 -4.40
N ALA A 316 0.82 -10.28 -4.75
CA ALA A 316 0.24 -10.92 -5.93
C ALA A 316 -1.26 -11.20 -5.75
N LEU A 317 -1.66 -11.95 -4.71
CA LEU A 317 -3.06 -12.33 -4.50
C LEU A 317 -3.97 -11.12 -4.29
N LEU A 318 -3.54 -10.16 -3.48
CA LEU A 318 -4.37 -8.99 -3.17
C LEU A 318 -4.49 -8.04 -4.37
N ALA A 319 -3.46 -7.93 -5.21
CA ALA A 319 -3.54 -7.20 -6.47
C ALA A 319 -4.51 -7.87 -7.46
N VAL A 320 -4.49 -9.20 -7.53
CA VAL A 320 -5.46 -9.98 -8.32
C VAL A 320 -6.88 -9.74 -7.80
N MET A 321 -7.10 -9.78 -6.49
CA MET A 321 -8.42 -9.49 -5.89
C MET A 321 -8.91 -8.08 -6.24
N ALA A 322 -8.06 -7.07 -6.11
CA ALA A 322 -8.39 -5.69 -6.44
C ALA A 322 -8.73 -5.51 -7.93
N SER A 323 -7.97 -6.16 -8.81
CA SER A 323 -8.25 -6.21 -10.24
C SER A 323 -9.62 -6.84 -10.53
N PHE A 324 -9.91 -8.01 -9.94
CA PHE A 324 -11.21 -8.67 -10.10
C PHE A 324 -12.37 -7.87 -9.51
N TYR A 325 -12.13 -7.12 -8.42
CA TYR A 325 -13.13 -6.21 -7.87
C TYR A 325 -13.51 -5.12 -8.89
N ALA A 326 -12.53 -4.54 -9.55
CA ALA A 326 -12.77 -3.54 -10.58
C ALA A 326 -13.48 -4.15 -11.80
N VAL A 327 -13.09 -5.35 -12.24
CA VAL A 327 -13.78 -6.08 -13.33
C VAL A 327 -15.23 -6.42 -12.94
N PHE A 328 -15.47 -6.86 -11.70
CA PHE A 328 -16.80 -7.22 -11.21
C PHE A 328 -17.77 -6.03 -11.20
N HIS A 329 -17.31 -4.87 -10.74
CA HIS A 329 -18.16 -3.68 -10.64
C HIS A 329 -18.20 -2.85 -11.92
N GLY A 330 -17.14 -2.93 -12.73
CA GLY A 330 -16.96 -2.07 -13.89
C GLY A 330 -16.77 -0.58 -13.51
N PRO A 331 -16.46 0.30 -14.46
CA PRO A 331 -16.23 1.72 -14.20
C PRO A 331 -17.46 2.41 -13.58
N GLU A 332 -18.64 2.13 -14.09
CA GLU A 332 -19.88 2.72 -13.58
C GLU A 332 -20.20 2.24 -12.16
N GLY A 333 -19.92 0.98 -11.83
CA GLY A 333 -20.11 0.43 -10.50
C GLY A 333 -19.15 1.05 -9.48
N LEU A 334 -17.88 1.20 -9.82
CA LEU A 334 -16.89 1.88 -8.97
C LEU A 334 -17.30 3.34 -8.71
N LYS A 335 -17.70 4.06 -9.76
CA LYS A 335 -18.20 5.44 -9.66
C LYS A 335 -19.44 5.53 -8.79
N ALA A 336 -20.39 4.60 -8.93
CA ALA A 336 -21.59 4.56 -8.10
C ALA A 336 -21.28 4.29 -6.62
N ILE A 337 -20.28 3.43 -6.33
CA ILE A 337 -19.79 3.18 -4.98
C ILE A 337 -19.20 4.47 -4.39
N ALA A 338 -18.30 5.13 -5.11
CA ALA A 338 -17.68 6.39 -4.70
C ALA A 338 -18.72 7.47 -4.43
N GLN A 339 -19.66 7.68 -5.33
CA GLN A 339 -20.76 8.65 -5.17
C GLN A 339 -21.64 8.35 -3.95
N ARG A 340 -21.92 7.06 -3.69
CA ARG A 340 -22.72 6.66 -2.52
C ARG A 340 -21.99 6.99 -1.22
N ILE A 341 -20.67 6.71 -1.15
CA ILE A 341 -19.83 7.01 0.00
C ILE A 341 -19.79 8.53 0.21
N HIS A 342 -19.45 9.29 -0.82
CA HIS A 342 -19.40 10.74 -0.76
C HIS A 342 -20.72 11.35 -0.28
N ARG A 343 -21.87 10.94 -0.84
CA ARG A 343 -23.18 11.43 -0.41
C ARG A 343 -23.49 11.17 1.07
N LYS A 344 -23.03 10.01 1.60
CA LYS A 344 -23.17 9.70 3.04
C LYS A 344 -22.32 10.62 3.90
N THR A 345 -21.09 10.90 3.47
CA THR A 345 -20.19 11.82 4.15
C THR A 345 -20.72 13.24 4.15
N VAL A 346 -21.24 13.74 3.03
CA VAL A 346 -21.90 15.05 2.93
C VAL A 346 -23.11 15.14 3.87
N ARG A 347 -23.91 14.05 3.95
CA ARG A 347 -25.06 14.02 4.88
C ARG A 347 -24.60 14.08 6.34
N LEU A 348 -23.50 13.39 6.69
CA LEU A 348 -22.93 13.41 8.03
C LEU A 348 -22.40 14.81 8.35
N ALA A 349 -21.60 15.41 7.46
CA ALA A 349 -21.06 16.76 7.62
C ALA A 349 -22.18 17.78 7.89
N LYS A 350 -23.22 17.83 7.04
CA LYS A 350 -24.38 18.72 7.23
C LYS A 350 -25.13 18.47 8.54
N GLY A 351 -25.19 17.22 9.00
CA GLY A 351 -25.80 16.88 10.29
C GLY A 351 -25.00 17.44 11.46
N LEU A 352 -23.69 17.34 11.40
CA LEU A 352 -22.79 17.87 12.42
C LEU A 352 -22.76 19.39 12.45
N GLU A 353 -22.72 20.04 11.28
CA GLU A 353 -22.82 21.51 11.16
C GLU A 353 -24.14 22.03 11.77
N LYS A 354 -25.27 21.35 11.47
CA LYS A 354 -26.57 21.68 12.04
C LYS A 354 -26.61 21.49 13.58
N ALA A 355 -25.80 20.57 14.10
CA ALA A 355 -25.62 20.37 15.53
C ALA A 355 -24.62 21.37 16.18
N GLY A 356 -24.08 22.29 15.41
CA GLY A 356 -23.20 23.37 15.89
C GLY A 356 -21.72 23.02 15.92
N PHE A 357 -21.30 21.89 15.30
CA PHE A 357 -19.88 21.53 15.18
C PHE A 357 -19.27 22.15 13.93
N LYS A 358 -18.01 22.53 14.03
CA LYS A 358 -17.19 22.93 12.87
C LYS A 358 -16.68 21.68 12.18
N VAL A 359 -17.02 21.54 10.90
CA VAL A 359 -16.55 20.45 10.04
C VAL A 359 -15.48 21.00 9.10
N GLU A 360 -14.37 20.29 9.00
CA GLU A 360 -13.24 20.59 8.12
C GLU A 360 -12.85 19.34 7.31
N PRO A 361 -12.24 19.50 6.13
CA PRO A 361 -12.13 20.72 5.32
C PRO A 361 -13.42 21.00 4.53
N ASP A 362 -13.48 22.15 3.85
CA ASP A 362 -14.64 22.51 3.00
C ASP A 362 -14.79 21.58 1.79
N ALA A 363 -13.67 21.14 1.21
CA ALA A 363 -13.62 20.20 0.10
C ALA A 363 -13.11 18.83 0.57
N PHE A 364 -13.97 17.81 0.50
CA PHE A 364 -13.65 16.44 0.95
C PHE A 364 -14.26 15.39 0.04
N PHE A 365 -13.75 14.18 0.12
CA PHE A 365 -14.33 13.00 -0.54
C PHE A 365 -15.16 12.16 0.44
N ASP A 366 -14.53 11.42 1.35
CA ASP A 366 -15.15 10.49 2.28
C ASP A 366 -14.66 10.62 3.72
N THR A 367 -13.75 11.54 3.96
CA THR A 367 -13.14 11.80 5.25
C THR A 367 -13.38 13.27 5.62
N ILE A 368 -13.81 13.50 6.86
CA ILE A 368 -13.99 14.84 7.44
C ILE A 368 -13.34 14.88 8.81
N THR A 369 -12.86 16.05 9.19
CA THR A 369 -12.35 16.33 10.53
C THR A 369 -13.34 17.23 11.26
N VAL A 370 -13.61 16.93 12.52
CA VAL A 370 -14.59 17.67 13.32
C VAL A 370 -13.92 18.16 14.59
N ASP A 371 -13.91 19.47 14.80
CA ASP A 371 -13.45 20.04 16.06
C ASP A 371 -14.53 19.85 17.15
N VAL A 372 -14.25 19.00 18.10
CA VAL A 372 -15.12 18.69 19.25
C VAL A 372 -14.56 19.28 20.55
N GLY A 373 -13.43 19.98 20.50
CA GLY A 373 -12.79 20.63 21.66
C GLY A 373 -12.64 19.67 22.85
N LEU A 374 -13.08 20.12 24.02
CA LEU A 374 -12.98 19.36 25.27
C LEU A 374 -13.85 18.09 25.31
N PHE A 375 -14.78 17.91 24.38
CA PHE A 375 -15.67 16.74 24.31
C PHE A 375 -15.04 15.51 23.64
N GLN A 376 -13.80 15.59 23.14
CA GLN A 376 -13.17 14.51 22.38
C GLN A 376 -13.25 13.13 23.09
N LYS A 377 -12.88 13.07 24.38
CA LYS A 377 -12.94 11.81 25.13
C LYS A 377 -14.36 11.26 25.24
N GLY A 378 -15.35 12.12 25.46
CA GLY A 378 -16.76 11.76 25.53
C GLY A 378 -17.28 11.21 24.20
N VAL A 379 -16.96 11.89 23.09
CA VAL A 379 -17.35 11.48 21.74
C VAL A 379 -16.72 10.13 21.38
N MET A 380 -15.42 9.94 21.64
CA MET A 380 -14.73 8.67 21.39
C MET A 380 -15.34 7.52 22.20
N SER A 381 -15.63 7.76 23.49
CA SER A 381 -16.26 6.75 24.34
C SER A 381 -17.68 6.39 23.90
N ALA A 382 -18.50 7.38 23.54
CA ALA A 382 -19.85 7.17 23.02
C ALA A 382 -19.81 6.40 21.69
N ALA A 383 -18.92 6.75 20.78
CA ALA A 383 -18.75 6.04 19.51
C ALA A 383 -18.45 4.54 19.72
N VAL A 384 -17.53 4.22 20.67
CA VAL A 384 -17.21 2.81 20.98
C VAL A 384 -18.41 2.09 21.58
N GLN A 385 -19.24 2.74 22.41
CA GLN A 385 -20.47 2.17 22.96
C GLN A 385 -21.48 1.87 21.85
N GLU A 386 -21.56 2.72 20.84
CA GLU A 386 -22.40 2.54 19.65
C GLU A 386 -21.77 1.61 18.58
N GLY A 387 -20.66 0.95 18.90
CA GLY A 387 -20.00 0.02 17.98
C GLY A 387 -19.22 0.67 16.85
N ILE A 388 -18.77 1.93 17.02
CA ILE A 388 -18.04 2.71 16.00
C ILE A 388 -16.63 3.00 16.50
N ASN A 389 -15.64 2.81 15.64
CA ASN A 389 -14.25 3.16 15.88
C ASN A 389 -13.87 4.40 15.08
N LEU A 390 -13.69 5.52 15.77
CA LEU A 390 -13.24 6.78 15.21
C LEU A 390 -11.74 6.95 15.42
N ARG A 391 -11.14 7.88 14.71
CA ARG A 391 -9.76 8.31 14.91
C ARG A 391 -9.73 9.63 15.68
N ALA A 392 -8.98 9.67 16.78
CA ALA A 392 -8.61 10.94 17.40
C ALA A 392 -7.50 11.58 16.56
N CYS A 393 -7.72 12.80 16.07
CA CYS A 393 -6.73 13.61 15.39
C CYS A 393 -6.31 14.74 16.34
N LEU A 394 -4.99 14.92 16.51
CA LEU A 394 -4.45 16.08 17.18
C LEU A 394 -4.34 17.18 16.10
N LEU A 395 -5.23 18.17 16.14
CA LEU A 395 -5.05 19.41 15.38
C LEU A 395 -3.87 20.16 16.00
N TYR A 396 -2.75 20.17 15.31
CA TYR A 396 -1.58 20.98 15.68
C TYR A 396 -1.90 22.46 15.44
N THR A 397 -2.57 23.09 16.40
CA THR A 397 -2.59 24.56 16.51
C THR A 397 -1.85 24.94 17.78
N SER A 398 -0.53 25.12 17.65
CA SER A 398 0.45 25.51 18.69
C SER A 398 0.73 24.44 19.78
N PRO A 399 1.96 24.37 20.33
CA PRO A 399 2.31 23.42 21.39
C PRO A 399 1.63 23.84 22.70
N SER A 400 0.43 23.32 22.94
CA SER A 400 -0.20 23.40 24.25
C SER A 400 0.18 22.15 25.05
N PRO A 401 0.52 22.25 26.35
CA PRO A 401 0.73 21.09 27.22
C PRO A 401 -0.45 20.13 27.30
N ARG A 402 -1.60 20.50 26.75
CA ARG A 402 -2.83 19.68 26.65
C ARG A 402 -2.80 18.65 25.54
N ASP A 403 -1.89 18.80 24.56
CA ASP A 403 -1.78 17.93 23.40
C ASP A 403 -0.88 16.70 23.65
N LEU A 404 -0.28 16.61 24.83
CA LEU A 404 0.64 15.53 25.22
C LEU A 404 -0.02 14.41 26.03
N ALA A 405 -1.33 14.40 26.17
CA ALA A 405 -2.04 13.40 26.96
C ALA A 405 -2.87 12.45 26.06
N VAL A 406 -2.18 11.55 25.36
CA VAL A 406 -2.72 10.20 25.03
C VAL A 406 -1.55 9.24 24.92
#